data_9a99ac0dda5c998bc0fad537bf086c02
#
_entry.id   9a99ac0dda5c998bc0fad537bf086c02
#
_cell.length_a   1.000
_cell.length_b   1.000
_cell.length_c   1.000
_cell.angle_alpha   90.00
_cell.angle_beta   90.00
_cell.angle_gamma   90.00
#
_symmetry.space_group_name_H-M   'P 1'
#
loop_
_entity.id
_entity.type
_entity.pdbx_description
1 polymer ?
#
loop_
_entity_poly.entity_id
_entity_poly.type
_entity_poly.pdbx_seq_one_letter_code
_entity_poly.pdbx_strand_id
1 'polypeptide(L)'
;MNEPFHKGYYYHIYNRGVNGMNIFFNQNNYLFLLKKIKSTIDQYGVDLIAYCLMPNHYHFLVGQKTDRPLSDWIKMLFNGYAQAINKQQNRKGTL
;
A
#
# COMPACT_ATOMS: atom_id res chain seq x y z
N MET A 1 -3.93 -11.16 -14.26
CA MET A 1 -4.94 -10.73 -14.57
C MET A 1 -5.56 -9.82 -13.85
N ASN A 2 -6.35 -9.22 -14.31
CA ASN A 2 -6.76 -8.24 -13.60
C ASN A 2 -8.15 -7.90 -13.82
N GLU A 3 -8.94 -8.38 -12.92
CA GLU A 3 -10.28 -7.92 -12.86
C GLU A 3 -10.26 -6.45 -12.57
N PRO A 4 -11.01 -5.61 -13.26
CA PRO A 4 -11.11 -4.21 -12.92
C PRO A 4 -11.75 -4.04 -11.53
N PHE A 5 -11.30 -3.03 -10.79
CA PHE A 5 -11.90 -2.69 -9.52
C PHE A 5 -13.22 -1.96 -9.72
N HIS A 6 -14.22 -2.26 -8.92
CA HIS A 6 -15.55 -1.69 -9.02
C HIS A 6 -16.00 -1.03 -7.73
N LYS A 7 -16.72 0.06 -7.88
CA LYS A 7 -17.34 0.77 -6.77
C LYS A 7 -18.29 -0.16 -6.00
N GLY A 8 -18.22 -0.10 -4.68
CA GLY A 8 -19.09 -0.87 -3.80
C GLY A 8 -18.59 -2.25 -3.46
N TYR A 9 -17.50 -2.69 -4.05
CA TYR A 9 -16.92 -3.99 -3.74
C TYR A 9 -15.74 -3.88 -2.80
N TYR A 10 -15.42 -4.99 -2.14
CA TYR A 10 -14.30 -5.10 -1.23
C TYR A 10 -13.23 -6.00 -1.82
N TYR A 11 -11.97 -5.69 -1.52
CA TYR A 11 -10.84 -6.42 -2.11
C TYR A 11 -9.79 -6.70 -1.06
N HIS A 12 -9.18 -7.86 -1.16
CA HIS A 12 -8.01 -8.22 -0.39
C HIS A 12 -6.77 -7.93 -1.25
N ILE A 13 -6.00 -6.95 -0.83
CA ILE A 13 -4.79 -6.53 -1.54
C ILE A 13 -3.59 -6.97 -0.71
N TYR A 14 -2.68 -7.67 -1.33
CA TYR A 14 -1.50 -8.14 -0.63
C TYR A 14 -0.31 -8.19 -1.58
N ASN A 15 0.88 -8.13 -1.00
CA ASN A 15 2.10 -8.29 -1.77
C ASN A 15 3.23 -8.68 -0.83
N ARG A 16 4.31 -9.12 -1.42
CA ARG A 16 5.50 -9.59 -0.72
C ARG A 16 6.71 -8.86 -1.29
N GLY A 17 7.74 -8.62 -0.46
CA GLY A 17 8.97 -8.00 -0.91
C GLY A 17 9.65 -8.84 -1.97
N VAL A 18 10.37 -8.20 -2.87
CA VAL A 18 11.14 -8.85 -3.93
C VAL A 18 12.09 -9.86 -3.28
N ASN A 19 12.05 -11.10 -3.76
CA ASN A 19 12.85 -12.21 -3.24
C ASN A 19 12.66 -12.47 -1.75
N GLY A 20 11.47 -12.14 -1.22
CA GLY A 20 11.17 -12.32 0.19
C GLY A 20 11.87 -11.33 1.12
N MET A 21 12.50 -10.30 0.56
CA MET A 21 13.23 -9.31 1.35
C MET A 21 12.28 -8.37 2.08
N ASN A 22 12.79 -7.70 3.11
CA ASN A 22 11.99 -6.80 3.89
C ASN A 22 11.51 -5.60 3.08
N ILE A 23 10.26 -5.21 3.35
CA ILE A 23 9.65 -3.98 2.86
C ILE A 23 9.76 -2.92 3.95
N PHE A 24 9.59 -3.34 5.20
CA PHE A 24 9.70 -2.46 6.36
C PHE A 24 10.98 -2.83 7.13
N PHE A 25 11.80 -1.84 7.41
CA PHE A 25 13.11 -2.06 8.01
C PHE A 25 13.15 -1.63 9.48
N ASN A 26 12.25 -0.76 9.88
CA ASN A 26 12.18 -0.29 11.26
C ASN A 26 10.76 0.22 11.56
N GLN A 27 10.52 0.56 12.82
CA GLN A 27 9.21 1.01 13.25
C GLN A 27 8.74 2.27 12.52
N ASN A 28 9.65 3.17 12.21
CA ASN A 28 9.30 4.42 11.51
C ASN A 28 8.74 4.15 10.12
N ASN A 29 9.17 3.07 9.48
CA ASN A 29 8.66 2.70 8.16
C ASN A 29 7.18 2.35 8.23
N TYR A 30 6.76 1.59 9.25
CA TYR A 30 5.34 1.26 9.45
C TYR A 30 4.53 2.52 9.69
N LEU A 31 5.02 3.39 10.57
CA LEU A 31 4.32 4.63 10.89
C LEU A 31 4.20 5.55 9.69
N PHE A 32 5.26 5.63 8.88
CA PHE A 32 5.24 6.43 7.65
C PHE A 32 4.14 5.95 6.70
N LEU A 33 4.07 4.64 6.46
CA LEU A 33 3.05 4.09 5.58
C LEU A 33 1.64 4.30 6.13
N LEU A 34 1.44 4.02 7.41
CA LEU A 34 0.13 4.20 8.05
C LEU A 34 -0.34 5.66 7.99
N LYS A 35 0.57 6.59 8.20
CA LYS A 35 0.25 8.02 8.12
C LYS A 35 -0.14 8.41 6.70
N LYS A 36 0.57 7.87 5.70
CA LYS A 36 0.27 8.11 4.29
C LYS A 36 -1.08 7.53 3.91
N ILE A 37 -1.39 6.34 4.40
CA ILE A 37 -2.70 5.72 4.21
C ILE A 37 -3.78 6.65 4.76
N LYS A 38 -3.66 7.04 6.01
CA LYS A 38 -4.65 7.88 6.68
C LYS A 38 -4.89 9.20 5.94
N SER A 39 -3.84 9.79 5.41
CA SER A 39 -3.95 11.09 4.74
C SER A 39 -4.50 11.00 3.31
N THR A 40 -4.62 9.82 2.74
CA THR A 40 -4.99 9.66 1.32
C THR A 40 -6.27 8.88 1.06
N ILE A 41 -6.75 8.11 2.03
CA ILE A 41 -7.91 7.24 1.80
C ILE A 41 -9.16 8.01 1.38
N ASP A 42 -9.40 9.17 1.95
CA ASP A 42 -10.59 9.95 1.59
C ASP A 42 -10.48 10.49 0.17
N GLN A 43 -9.32 11.01 -0.19
CA GLN A 43 -9.07 11.54 -1.51
C GLN A 43 -9.27 10.48 -2.60
N TYR A 44 -8.88 9.24 -2.32
CA TYR A 44 -8.92 8.16 -3.28
C TYR A 44 -10.17 7.28 -3.17
N GLY A 45 -11.08 7.64 -2.27
CA GLY A 45 -12.31 6.88 -2.09
C GLY A 45 -12.10 5.48 -1.57
N VAL A 46 -11.16 5.31 -0.65
CA VAL A 46 -10.81 4.01 -0.09
C VAL A 46 -11.45 3.85 1.29
N ASP A 47 -12.06 2.70 1.51
CA ASP A 47 -12.59 2.31 2.81
C ASP A 47 -11.68 1.22 3.38
N LEU A 48 -10.83 1.57 4.34
CA LEU A 48 -9.90 0.63 4.93
C LEU A 48 -10.59 -0.14 6.06
N ILE A 49 -10.80 -1.43 5.85
CA ILE A 49 -11.48 -2.29 6.81
C ILE A 49 -10.49 -2.90 7.79
N ALA A 50 -9.39 -3.43 7.28
CA ALA A 50 -8.38 -4.09 8.10
C ALA A 50 -7.05 -4.08 7.37
N TYR A 51 -5.98 -4.24 8.14
CA TYR A 51 -4.64 -4.35 7.56
C TYR A 51 -3.75 -5.21 8.43
N CYS A 52 -2.71 -5.75 7.81
CA CYS A 52 -1.65 -6.46 8.51
C CYS A 52 -0.33 -6.11 7.83
N LEU A 53 0.61 -5.57 8.58
CA LEU A 53 1.91 -5.17 8.06
C LEU A 53 2.98 -6.03 8.71
N MET A 54 3.66 -6.83 7.91
CA MET A 54 4.75 -7.69 8.35
C MET A 54 6.05 -7.21 7.70
N PRO A 55 7.20 -7.56 8.26
CA PRO A 55 8.47 -7.03 7.73
C PRO A 55 8.64 -7.21 6.22
N ASN A 56 8.16 -8.32 5.66
CA ASN A 56 8.39 -8.62 4.25
C ASN A 56 7.11 -8.76 3.42
N HIS A 57 5.96 -8.44 4.00
CA HIS A 57 4.71 -8.49 3.24
C HIS A 57 3.61 -7.68 3.94
N TYR A 58 2.52 -7.42 3.22
CA TYR A 58 1.39 -6.70 3.77
C TYR A 58 0.08 -7.24 3.22
N HIS A 59 -0.98 -7.01 3.96
CA HIS A 59 -2.36 -7.35 3.57
C HIS A 59 -3.26 -6.18 3.92
N PHE A 60 -4.13 -5.83 2.98
CA PHE A 60 -5.19 -4.84 3.21
C PHE A 60 -6.52 -5.41 2.79
N LEU A 61 -7.54 -5.22 3.62
CA LEU A 61 -8.92 -5.42 3.21
C LEU A 61 -9.53 -4.05 3.02
N VAL A 62 -9.87 -3.72 1.79
CA VAL A 62 -10.32 -2.38 1.43
C VAL A 62 -11.56 -2.42 0.56
N GLY A 63 -12.39 -1.40 0.68
CA GLY A 63 -13.53 -1.18 -0.19
C GLY A 63 -13.26 -0.01 -1.12
N GLN A 64 -13.86 -0.05 -2.31
CA GLN A 64 -13.83 1.04 -3.25
C GLN A 64 -15.13 1.84 -3.14
N LYS A 65 -15.04 3.05 -2.60
CA LYS A 65 -16.23 3.87 -2.36
C LYS A 65 -16.69 4.68 -3.56
N THR A 66 -15.80 4.90 -4.52
CA THR A 66 -16.07 5.72 -5.68
C THR A 66 -15.70 4.98 -6.96
N ASP A 67 -15.89 5.61 -8.11
CA ASP A 67 -15.50 5.03 -9.39
C ASP A 67 -13.99 5.07 -9.63
N ARG A 68 -13.25 5.74 -8.78
CA ARG A 68 -11.80 5.80 -8.89
C ARG A 68 -11.19 4.43 -8.54
N PRO A 69 -10.46 3.77 -9.44
CA PRO A 69 -9.93 2.43 -9.16
C PRO A 69 -8.96 2.41 -7.99
N LEU A 70 -9.03 1.35 -7.18
CA LEU A 70 -8.09 1.15 -6.08
C LEU A 70 -6.64 1.09 -6.55
N SER A 71 -6.42 0.68 -7.79
CA SER A 71 -5.06 0.64 -8.36
C SER A 71 -4.38 2.00 -8.36
N ASP A 72 -5.14 3.09 -8.50
CA ASP A 72 -4.57 4.44 -8.44
C ASP A 72 -3.99 4.72 -7.06
N TRP A 73 -4.75 4.36 -6.02
CA TRP A 73 -4.32 4.55 -4.64
C TRP A 73 -3.10 3.69 -4.32
N ILE A 74 -3.13 2.42 -4.73
CA ILE A 74 -2.04 1.48 -4.47
C ILE A 74 -0.75 1.96 -5.12
N LYS A 75 -0.82 2.40 -6.37
CA LYS A 75 0.34 2.94 -7.08
C LYS A 75 0.91 4.16 -6.39
N MET A 76 0.05 5.12 -6.05
CA MET A 76 0.49 6.33 -5.37
C MET A 76 1.16 5.99 -4.03
N LEU A 77 0.50 5.13 -3.25
CA LEU A 77 0.94 4.78 -1.91
C LEU A 77 2.32 4.12 -1.94
N PHE A 78 2.48 3.09 -2.76
CA PHE A 78 3.71 2.31 -2.74
C PHE A 78 4.83 2.90 -3.58
N ASN A 79 4.53 3.68 -4.61
CA ASN A 79 5.57 4.44 -5.29
C ASN A 79 6.19 5.48 -4.36
N GLY A 80 5.36 6.18 -3.61
CA GLY A 80 5.86 7.15 -2.61
C GLY A 80 6.62 6.47 -1.49
N TYR A 81 6.11 5.35 -1.01
CA TYR A 81 6.76 4.58 0.05
C TYR A 81 8.13 4.07 -0.43
N ALA A 82 8.18 3.46 -1.61
CA ALA A 82 9.43 2.92 -2.16
C ALA A 82 10.49 4.00 -2.34
N GLN A 83 10.10 5.18 -2.84
CA GLN A 83 11.02 6.29 -2.98
C GLN A 83 11.61 6.72 -1.63
N ALA A 84 10.75 6.84 -0.62
CA ALA A 84 11.18 7.25 0.71
C ALA A 84 12.13 6.22 1.34
N ILE A 85 11.81 4.93 1.21
CA ILE A 85 12.61 3.86 1.79
C ILE A 85 13.92 3.70 1.05
N ASN A 86 13.91 3.79 -0.26
CA ASN A 86 15.14 3.72 -1.05
C ASN A 86 16.11 4.82 -0.65
N LYS A 87 15.60 6.02 -0.44
CA LYS A 87 16.41 7.13 0.01
C LYS A 87 16.97 6.89 1.42
N GLN A 88 16.11 6.44 2.33
CA GLN A 88 16.49 6.17 3.72
C GLN A 88 17.54 5.06 3.82
N GLN A 89 17.37 3.99 3.04
CA GLN A 89 18.23 2.81 3.09
C GLN A 89 19.37 2.87 2.09
N ASN A 90 19.50 3.98 1.36
CA ASN A 90 20.53 4.14 0.33
C ASN A 90 20.51 2.98 -0.67
N ARG A 91 19.33 2.65 -1.16
CA ARG A 91 19.13 1.55 -2.09
C ARG A 91 18.33 2.02 -3.30
N LYS A 92 18.26 1.20 -4.33
CA LYS A 92 17.55 1.50 -5.56
C LYS A 92 16.62 0.36 -5.93
N GLY A 93 15.64 0.68 -6.76
CA GLY A 93 14.78 -0.33 -7.34
C GLY A 93 13.55 -0.63 -6.53
N THR A 94 12.93 -1.76 -6.89
CA THR A 94 11.65 -2.19 -6.31
C THR A 94 11.83 -2.81 -4.92
N LEU A 95 10.86 -2.56 -4.08
CA LEU A 95 10.81 -3.24 -2.77
C LEU A 95 10.14 -4.59 -2.85
#